data_1a19389345b3ed2d43dfc082f3038cd0
#
_entry.id   1a19389345b3ed2d43dfc082f3038cd0
#
_cell.length_a   1.000
_cell.length_b   1.000
_cell.length_c   1.000
_cell.angle_alpha   90.00
_cell.angle_beta   90.00
_cell.angle_gamma   90.00
#
_symmetry.space_group_name_H-M   'P 1'
#
loop_
_entity.id
_entity.type
_entity.pdbx_description
1 polymer ?
#
loop_
_entity_poly.entity_id
_entity_poly.type
_entity_poly.pdbx_seq_one_letter_code
_entity_poly.pdbx_strand_id
1 'polypeptide(L)'
;YEIKTPLHSYHSYSSDAKVQRIVEDLKDGKTVAVISDAGTPGISDPAYTLIKAAIEEGIQIIPIPGASSMLAAIVASGLPMNQFLYLGFLPVKKGRQTLLKELADEKRTIVIFESPHRLLKTLPQLEEYLGDRQIAVCRELTKLHEEIFRGKISEATEHFTNKKPRGEF
;
A
#
# COMPACT_ATOMS: atom_id res chain seq x y z
N TYR A 1 11.94 23.46 5.90
CA TYR A 1 13.26 22.82 5.83
C TYR A 1 13.97 23.39 4.59
N GLU A 2 15.06 24.07 4.68
CA GLU A 2 15.80 24.66 3.54
C GLU A 2 16.64 23.58 2.81
N ILE A 3 15.99 22.60 2.21
CA ILE A 3 16.66 21.52 1.50
C ILE A 3 17.10 22.02 0.12
N LYS A 4 18.43 22.05 -0.11
CA LYS A 4 19.07 22.46 -1.37
C LYS A 4 19.50 21.26 -2.25
N THR A 5 19.31 20.04 -1.77
CA THR A 5 19.66 18.82 -2.49
C THR A 5 18.84 18.71 -3.78
N PRO A 6 19.46 18.42 -4.92
CA PRO A 6 18.75 18.22 -6.19
C PRO A 6 17.69 17.13 -6.06
N LEU A 7 16.49 17.38 -6.60
CA LEU A 7 15.40 16.41 -6.62
C LEU A 7 15.25 15.82 -8.01
N HIS A 8 15.11 14.52 -8.08
CA HIS A 8 14.86 13.78 -9.30
C HIS A 8 13.58 12.97 -9.16
N SER A 9 12.66 13.11 -10.12
CA SER A 9 11.44 12.28 -10.12
C SER A 9 11.82 10.82 -10.33
N TYR A 10 11.19 9.90 -9.59
CA TYR A 10 11.31 8.45 -9.79
C TYR A 10 9.90 7.84 -9.68
N HIS A 11 9.51 7.00 -10.63
CA HIS A 11 8.19 6.37 -10.68
C HIS A 11 8.27 4.97 -11.32
N SER A 12 7.22 4.18 -11.19
CA SER A 12 7.17 2.78 -11.66
C SER A 12 7.49 2.59 -13.15
N TYR A 13 7.35 3.65 -13.95
CA TYR A 13 7.68 3.66 -15.39
C TYR A 13 9.00 4.37 -15.68
N SER A 14 9.84 4.60 -14.67
CA SER A 14 11.19 5.13 -14.91
C SER A 14 11.98 4.12 -15.75
N SER A 15 12.71 4.64 -16.75
CA SER A 15 13.48 3.80 -17.65
C SER A 15 14.67 3.13 -16.93
N ASP A 16 15.10 1.99 -17.45
CA ASP A 16 16.31 1.31 -16.94
C ASP A 16 17.53 2.24 -16.97
N ALA A 17 17.66 3.08 -17.99
CA ALA A 17 18.71 4.09 -18.09
C ALA A 17 18.71 5.05 -16.89
N LYS A 18 17.54 5.40 -16.36
CA LYS A 18 17.44 6.26 -15.18
C LYS A 18 17.87 5.53 -13.90
N VAL A 19 17.49 4.26 -13.77
CA VAL A 19 17.94 3.39 -12.67
C VAL A 19 19.47 3.28 -12.71
N GLN A 20 20.04 2.97 -13.88
CA GLN A 20 21.49 2.84 -14.07
C GLN A 20 22.24 4.12 -13.69
N ARG A 21 21.74 5.28 -14.12
CA ARG A 21 22.36 6.58 -13.75
C ARG A 21 22.39 6.79 -12.23
N ILE A 22 21.31 6.45 -11.51
CA ILE A 22 21.28 6.57 -10.04
C ILE A 22 22.28 5.58 -9.41
N VAL A 23 22.38 4.38 -9.96
CA VAL A 23 23.33 3.37 -9.49
C VAL A 23 24.78 3.83 -9.73
N GLU A 24 25.09 4.44 -10.87
CA GLU A 24 26.39 5.05 -11.14
C GLU A 24 26.73 6.15 -10.13
N ASP A 25 25.80 7.06 -9.86
CA ASP A 25 25.97 8.10 -8.83
C ASP A 25 26.29 7.49 -7.45
N LEU A 26 25.63 6.38 -7.09
CA LEU A 26 25.88 5.66 -5.84
C LEU A 26 27.28 4.99 -5.84
N LYS A 27 27.72 4.42 -6.96
CA LYS A 27 29.07 3.83 -7.13
C LYS A 27 30.16 4.90 -7.04
N ASP A 28 29.89 6.10 -7.48
CA ASP A 28 30.76 7.27 -7.34
C ASP A 28 30.81 7.83 -5.90
N GLY A 29 30.20 7.13 -4.94
CA GLY A 29 30.21 7.51 -3.51
C GLY A 29 29.17 8.55 -3.12
N LYS A 30 28.21 8.88 -3.99
CA LYS A 30 27.10 9.76 -3.64
C LYS A 30 26.09 9.02 -2.77
N THR A 31 25.38 9.78 -1.94
CA THR A 31 24.24 9.28 -1.14
C THR A 31 22.95 9.73 -1.79
N VAL A 32 22.02 8.80 -1.96
CA VAL A 32 20.68 9.07 -2.52
C VAL A 32 19.60 8.71 -1.50
N ALA A 33 18.69 9.63 -1.24
CA ALA A 33 17.49 9.38 -0.44
C ALA A 33 16.29 9.14 -1.35
N VAL A 34 15.59 8.02 -1.15
CA VAL A 34 14.30 7.74 -1.79
C VAL A 34 13.20 8.23 -0.87
N ILE A 35 12.35 9.11 -1.36
CA ILE A 35 11.20 9.67 -0.62
C ILE A 35 9.92 9.39 -1.39
N SER A 36 8.79 9.30 -0.69
CA SER A 36 7.44 9.20 -1.25
C SER A 36 6.57 10.34 -0.73
N ASP A 37 5.42 10.55 -1.34
CA ASP A 37 4.48 11.60 -0.93
C ASP A 37 3.91 11.34 0.47
N ALA A 38 3.73 10.05 0.82
CA ALA A 38 3.26 9.63 2.14
C ALA A 38 3.74 8.21 2.48
N GLY A 39 3.92 7.92 3.77
CA GLY A 39 4.25 6.58 4.25
C GLY A 39 5.70 6.17 3.94
N THR A 40 5.91 4.86 3.81
CA THR A 40 7.23 4.25 3.59
C THR A 40 7.48 4.01 2.11
N PRO A 41 8.52 4.59 1.51
CA PRO A 41 8.88 4.36 0.11
C PRO A 41 9.05 2.86 -0.19
N GLY A 42 8.61 2.43 -1.37
CA GLY A 42 8.69 1.03 -1.81
C GLY A 42 7.51 0.15 -1.37
N ILE A 43 6.69 0.59 -0.43
CA ILE A 43 5.47 -0.13 -0.02
C ILE A 43 4.27 0.46 -0.77
N SER A 44 3.85 -0.21 -1.84
CA SER A 44 2.90 0.29 -2.86
C SER A 44 3.38 1.55 -3.61
N ASP A 45 4.66 1.87 -3.48
CA ASP A 45 5.36 2.97 -4.13
C ASP A 45 6.54 2.46 -4.95
N PRO A 46 7.01 3.21 -5.97
CA PRO A 46 8.15 2.80 -6.78
C PRO A 46 9.45 2.82 -5.97
N ALA A 47 10.12 1.69 -5.80
CA ALA A 47 11.50 1.63 -5.31
C ALA A 47 12.16 0.28 -5.62
N TYR A 48 11.38 -0.78 -5.82
CA TYR A 48 11.89 -2.15 -5.91
C TYR A 48 13.04 -2.30 -6.92
N THR A 49 12.86 -1.82 -8.15
CA THR A 49 13.86 -1.96 -9.23
C THR A 49 15.18 -1.25 -8.87
N LEU A 50 15.09 -0.05 -8.30
CA LEU A 50 16.27 0.72 -7.89
C LEU A 50 16.99 0.04 -6.71
N ILE A 51 16.24 -0.37 -5.68
CA ILE A 51 16.80 -1.06 -4.51
C ILE A 51 17.49 -2.35 -4.93
N LYS A 52 16.84 -3.15 -5.80
CA LYS A 52 17.40 -4.39 -6.33
C LYS A 52 18.71 -4.13 -7.06
N ALA A 53 18.72 -3.19 -7.99
CA ALA A 53 19.93 -2.84 -8.75
C ALA A 53 21.07 -2.34 -7.84
N ALA A 54 20.76 -1.53 -6.82
CA ALA A 54 21.76 -1.06 -5.86
C ALA A 54 22.35 -2.22 -5.04
N ILE A 55 21.52 -3.18 -4.60
CA ILE A 55 21.99 -4.37 -3.87
C ILE A 55 22.90 -5.25 -4.74
N GLU A 56 22.55 -5.46 -6.01
CA GLU A 56 23.35 -6.23 -6.97
C GLU A 56 24.75 -5.62 -7.18
N GLU A 57 24.90 -4.32 -7.00
CA GLU A 57 26.18 -3.60 -7.06
C GLU A 57 26.87 -3.46 -5.68
N GLY A 58 26.38 -4.15 -4.66
CA GLY A 58 26.95 -4.15 -3.31
C GLY A 58 26.74 -2.85 -2.52
N ILE A 59 25.83 -2.00 -2.95
CA ILE A 59 25.52 -0.72 -2.30
C ILE A 59 24.68 -0.96 -1.06
N GLN A 60 25.05 -0.35 0.05
CA GLN A 60 24.34 -0.45 1.31
C GLN A 60 22.97 0.26 1.23
N ILE A 61 21.91 -0.46 1.60
CA ILE A 61 20.56 0.10 1.77
C ILE A 61 20.33 0.39 3.25
N ILE A 62 19.99 1.63 3.57
CA ILE A 62 19.70 2.07 4.94
C ILE A 62 18.20 2.36 5.06
N PRO A 63 17.42 1.50 5.72
CA PRO A 63 16.01 1.77 5.96
C PRO A 63 15.85 2.83 7.05
N ILE A 64 15.02 3.84 6.79
CA ILE A 64 14.66 4.86 7.78
C ILE A 64 13.25 4.54 8.29
N PRO A 65 13.06 4.11 9.54
CA PRO A 65 11.75 3.84 10.10
C PRO A 65 10.87 5.09 10.08
N GLY A 66 9.61 4.90 9.72
CA GLY A 66 8.66 6.00 9.59
C GLY A 66 7.21 5.55 9.60
N ALA A 67 6.32 6.45 9.23
CA ALA A 67 4.89 6.22 9.18
C ALA A 67 4.53 5.10 8.18
N SER A 68 3.54 4.28 8.56
CA SER A 68 2.97 3.25 7.71
C SER A 68 1.47 3.15 7.97
N SER A 69 0.65 3.55 6.99
CA SER A 69 -0.80 3.44 7.08
C SER A 69 -1.27 1.98 7.23
N MET A 70 -0.57 1.04 6.59
CA MET A 70 -0.82 -0.40 6.74
C MET A 70 -0.70 -0.84 8.21
N LEU A 71 0.41 -0.52 8.87
CA LEU A 71 0.61 -0.89 10.28
C LEU A 71 -0.37 -0.17 11.21
N ALA A 72 -0.63 1.10 10.96
CA ALA A 72 -1.64 1.86 11.71
C ALA A 72 -3.03 1.23 11.57
N ALA A 73 -3.42 0.81 10.37
CA ALA A 73 -4.69 0.13 10.11
C ALA A 73 -4.78 -1.21 10.86
N ILE A 74 -3.75 -2.05 10.79
CA ILE A 74 -3.72 -3.35 11.47
C ILE A 74 -3.89 -3.18 12.97
N VAL A 75 -3.10 -2.31 13.60
CA VAL A 75 -3.15 -2.04 15.04
C VAL A 75 -4.52 -1.51 15.47
N ALA A 76 -5.14 -0.68 14.64
CA ALA A 76 -6.45 -0.09 14.92
C ALA A 76 -7.63 -1.00 14.53
N SER A 77 -7.40 -2.07 13.78
CA SER A 77 -8.48 -2.89 13.19
C SER A 77 -9.29 -3.71 14.21
N GLY A 78 -8.64 -4.18 15.27
CA GLY A 78 -9.20 -5.19 16.18
C GLY A 78 -9.20 -6.61 15.63
N LEU A 79 -8.60 -6.84 14.45
CA LEU A 79 -8.43 -8.16 13.85
C LEU A 79 -7.10 -8.82 14.31
N PRO A 80 -6.94 -10.15 14.18
CA PRO A 80 -5.67 -10.81 14.50
C PRO A 80 -4.50 -10.19 13.71
N MET A 81 -3.45 -9.77 14.43
CA MET A 81 -2.33 -9.01 13.85
C MET A 81 -0.98 -9.73 13.89
N ASN A 82 -0.92 -10.90 14.50
CA ASN A 82 0.29 -11.70 14.60
C ASN A 82 0.77 -12.27 13.27
N GLN A 83 -0.15 -12.48 12.33
CA GLN A 83 0.11 -12.90 10.96
C GLN A 83 -0.90 -12.22 10.04
N PHE A 84 -0.41 -11.60 8.97
CA PHE A 84 -1.27 -10.96 7.98
C PHE A 84 -0.67 -11.08 6.58
N LEU A 85 -1.53 -10.99 5.58
CA LEU A 85 -1.18 -10.96 4.17
C LEU A 85 -1.42 -9.55 3.63
N TYR A 86 -0.35 -8.87 3.20
CA TYR A 86 -0.45 -7.57 2.56
C TYR A 86 -0.46 -7.71 1.04
N LEU A 87 -1.45 -7.13 0.37
CA LEU A 87 -1.65 -7.23 -1.08
C LEU A 87 -1.48 -5.89 -1.82
N GLY A 88 -1.38 -4.78 -1.08
CA GLY A 88 -1.44 -3.45 -1.71
C GLY A 88 -2.79 -3.22 -2.40
N PHE A 89 -2.78 -2.64 -3.60
CA PHE A 89 -3.99 -2.44 -4.40
C PHE A 89 -4.33 -3.69 -5.21
N LEU A 90 -5.58 -4.15 -5.12
CA LEU A 90 -6.05 -5.25 -5.95
C LEU A 90 -6.02 -4.88 -7.44
N PRO A 91 -5.70 -5.83 -8.34
CA PRO A 91 -5.74 -5.59 -9.78
C PRO A 91 -7.07 -4.98 -10.22
N VAL A 92 -7.02 -4.07 -11.21
CA VAL A 92 -8.23 -3.40 -11.71
C VAL A 92 -9.10 -4.35 -12.55
N LYS A 93 -8.48 -5.15 -13.42
CA LYS A 93 -9.17 -6.09 -14.34
C LYS A 93 -8.47 -7.44 -14.39
N LYS A 94 -7.38 -7.57 -15.17
CA LYS A 94 -6.66 -8.82 -15.40
C LYS A 94 -6.09 -9.37 -14.09
N GLY A 95 -6.36 -10.64 -13.80
CA GLY A 95 -5.87 -11.33 -12.60
C GLY A 95 -6.69 -11.09 -11.32
N ARG A 96 -7.64 -10.13 -11.30
CA ARG A 96 -8.41 -9.81 -10.09
C ARG A 96 -9.25 -10.97 -9.59
N GLN A 97 -10.01 -11.62 -10.47
CA GLN A 97 -10.84 -12.76 -10.08
C GLN A 97 -10.01 -13.97 -9.65
N THR A 98 -8.90 -14.22 -10.33
CA THR A 98 -7.98 -15.30 -9.95
C THR A 98 -7.45 -15.07 -8.54
N LEU A 99 -6.95 -13.86 -8.25
CA LEU A 99 -6.46 -13.50 -6.92
C LEU A 99 -7.57 -13.65 -5.85
N LEU A 100 -8.79 -13.15 -6.11
CA LEU A 100 -9.90 -13.26 -5.14
C LEU A 100 -10.27 -14.73 -4.86
N LYS A 101 -10.22 -15.61 -5.86
CA LYS A 101 -10.41 -17.06 -5.68
C LYS A 101 -9.31 -17.69 -4.82
N GLU A 102 -8.06 -17.30 -5.06
CA GLU A 102 -6.91 -17.78 -4.26
C GLU A 102 -7.01 -17.34 -2.79
N LEU A 103 -7.66 -16.20 -2.52
CA LEU A 103 -7.86 -15.69 -1.18
C LEU A 103 -9.03 -16.33 -0.42
N ALA A 104 -9.89 -17.12 -1.08
CA ALA A 104 -11.08 -17.68 -0.46
C ALA A 104 -10.78 -18.51 0.81
N ASP A 105 -9.68 -19.25 0.80
CA ASP A 105 -9.23 -20.09 1.92
C ASP A 105 -8.23 -19.39 2.86
N GLU A 106 -7.89 -18.12 2.60
CA GLU A 106 -6.93 -17.39 3.43
C GLU A 106 -7.52 -17.09 4.82
N LYS A 107 -6.85 -17.59 5.86
CA LYS A 107 -7.29 -17.47 7.26
C LYS A 107 -6.67 -16.29 7.99
N ARG A 108 -5.54 -15.78 7.50
CA ARG A 108 -4.87 -14.62 8.10
C ARG A 108 -5.66 -13.34 7.83
N THR A 109 -5.38 -12.31 8.58
CA THR A 109 -5.85 -10.96 8.27
C THR A 109 -5.26 -10.53 6.92
N ILE A 110 -6.12 -10.11 6.00
CA ILE A 110 -5.73 -9.60 4.68
C ILE A 110 -5.77 -8.07 4.74
N VAL A 111 -4.69 -7.43 4.29
CA VAL A 111 -4.58 -5.96 4.22
C VAL A 111 -4.53 -5.52 2.78
N ILE A 112 -5.44 -4.64 2.41
CA ILE A 112 -5.63 -4.14 1.04
C ILE A 112 -5.70 -2.61 1.09
N PHE A 113 -5.03 -1.94 0.17
CA PHE A 113 -5.31 -0.54 -0.13
C PHE A 113 -6.40 -0.43 -1.18
N GLU A 114 -7.30 0.53 -1.01
CA GLU A 114 -8.36 0.74 -1.99
C GLU A 114 -8.65 2.23 -2.22
N SER A 115 -9.03 2.57 -3.44
CA SER A 115 -9.44 3.92 -3.78
C SER A 115 -10.92 4.16 -3.44
N PRO A 116 -11.32 5.41 -3.14
CA PRO A 116 -12.72 5.74 -2.85
C PRO A 116 -13.65 5.41 -4.03
N HIS A 117 -13.14 5.48 -5.26
CA HIS A 117 -13.93 5.19 -6.47
C HIS A 117 -14.20 3.70 -6.68
N ARG A 118 -13.43 2.83 -6.03
CA ARG A 118 -13.52 1.38 -6.19
C ARG A 118 -14.12 0.68 -4.97
N LEU A 119 -14.14 1.33 -3.81
CA LEU A 119 -14.54 0.73 -2.54
C LEU A 119 -15.91 0.03 -2.62
N LEU A 120 -16.93 0.73 -3.11
CA LEU A 120 -18.30 0.19 -3.25
C LEU A 120 -18.43 -0.96 -4.27
N LYS A 121 -17.44 -1.14 -5.14
CA LYS A 121 -17.36 -2.30 -6.03
C LYS A 121 -16.54 -3.41 -5.40
N THR A 122 -15.54 -3.08 -4.61
CA THR A 122 -14.62 -4.04 -4.01
C THR A 122 -15.27 -4.78 -2.84
N LEU A 123 -16.00 -4.08 -1.97
CA LEU A 123 -16.63 -4.69 -0.79
C LEU A 123 -17.57 -5.87 -1.15
N PRO A 124 -18.54 -5.74 -2.07
CA PRO A 124 -19.38 -6.88 -2.47
C PRO A 124 -18.58 -8.03 -3.10
N GLN A 125 -17.51 -7.74 -3.82
CA GLN A 125 -16.65 -8.79 -4.36
C GLN A 125 -15.89 -9.54 -3.25
N LEU A 126 -15.42 -8.82 -2.23
CA LEU A 126 -14.79 -9.47 -1.08
C LEU A 126 -15.80 -10.37 -0.36
N GLU A 127 -17.05 -9.93 -0.18
CA GLU A 127 -18.13 -10.73 0.40
C GLU A 127 -18.39 -12.00 -0.42
N GLU A 128 -18.50 -11.88 -1.75
CA GLU A 128 -18.72 -13.00 -2.67
C GLU A 128 -17.65 -14.10 -2.55
N TYR A 129 -16.37 -13.71 -2.49
CA TYR A 129 -15.26 -14.66 -2.52
C TYR A 129 -14.77 -15.10 -1.14
N LEU A 130 -14.85 -14.24 -0.15
CA LEU A 130 -14.33 -14.50 1.20
C LEU A 130 -15.43 -14.82 2.23
N GLY A 131 -16.70 -14.71 1.82
CA GLY A 131 -17.85 -14.74 2.72
C GLY A 131 -17.99 -13.44 3.53
N ASP A 132 -19.08 -13.32 4.27
CA ASP A 132 -19.39 -12.14 5.09
C ASP A 132 -18.58 -12.15 6.41
N ARG A 133 -17.25 -12.08 6.28
CA ARG A 133 -16.30 -12.10 7.42
C ARG A 133 -16.13 -10.71 8.05
N GLN A 134 -15.52 -10.68 9.22
CA GLN A 134 -15.17 -9.43 9.90
C GLN A 134 -14.18 -8.61 9.07
N ILE A 135 -14.40 -7.30 9.00
CA ILE A 135 -13.58 -6.32 8.31
C ILE A 135 -13.37 -5.08 9.18
N ALA A 136 -12.24 -4.43 9.02
CA ALA A 136 -12.03 -3.05 9.41
C ALA A 136 -11.76 -2.22 8.15
N VAL A 137 -12.55 -1.18 7.93
CA VAL A 137 -12.31 -0.21 6.85
C VAL A 137 -11.77 1.06 7.46
N CYS A 138 -10.48 1.28 7.25
CA CYS A 138 -9.76 2.45 7.76
C CYS A 138 -9.71 3.51 6.66
N ARG A 139 -10.18 4.71 6.97
CA ARG A 139 -10.25 5.84 6.06
C ARG A 139 -9.49 7.01 6.63
N GLU A 140 -8.72 7.72 5.80
CA GLU A 140 -8.03 8.97 6.15
C GLU A 140 -7.28 8.88 7.49
N LEU A 141 -6.60 7.76 7.74
CA LEU A 141 -5.83 7.53 8.96
C LEU A 141 -4.86 8.68 9.24
N THR A 142 -4.83 9.11 10.49
CA THR A 142 -4.01 10.23 11.00
C THR A 142 -4.39 11.63 10.47
N LYS A 143 -5.50 11.75 9.72
CA LYS A 143 -5.98 13.03 9.17
C LYS A 143 -7.27 13.50 9.90
N LEU A 144 -7.70 14.72 9.60
CA LEU A 144 -8.87 15.35 10.23
C LEU A 144 -10.17 14.52 10.09
N HIS A 145 -10.31 13.76 9.00
CA HIS A 145 -11.49 12.97 8.72
C HIS A 145 -11.24 11.48 8.90
N GLU A 146 -10.37 11.12 9.84
CA GLU A 146 -10.14 9.72 10.19
C GLU A 146 -11.43 9.01 10.57
N GLU A 147 -11.60 7.83 10.02
CA GLU A 147 -12.74 6.96 10.30
C GLU A 147 -12.28 5.50 10.27
N ILE A 148 -12.64 4.74 11.30
CA ILE A 148 -12.37 3.31 11.36
C ILE A 148 -13.68 2.59 11.61
N PHE A 149 -14.26 2.06 10.53
CA PHE A 149 -15.42 1.17 10.60
C PHE A 149 -14.96 -0.25 10.97
N ARG A 150 -15.70 -0.92 11.85
CA ARG A 150 -15.48 -2.33 12.21
C ARG A 150 -16.82 -3.06 12.22
N GLY A 151 -16.89 -4.21 11.55
CA GLY A 151 -18.10 -4.99 11.42
C GLY A 151 -17.96 -6.08 10.37
N LYS A 152 -19.04 -6.53 9.78
CA LYS A 152 -19.04 -7.46 8.65
C LYS A 152 -18.86 -6.72 7.32
N ILE A 153 -18.49 -7.45 6.27
CA ILE A 153 -18.31 -6.87 4.93
C ILE A 153 -19.65 -6.31 4.42
N SER A 154 -20.75 -7.01 4.64
CA SER A 154 -22.11 -6.54 4.30
C SER A 154 -22.45 -5.22 4.97
N GLU A 155 -22.18 -5.10 6.28
CA GLU A 155 -22.42 -3.88 7.07
C GLU A 155 -21.52 -2.71 6.58
N ALA A 156 -20.26 -3.00 6.22
CA ALA A 156 -19.39 -2.01 5.61
C ALA A 156 -19.93 -1.51 4.27
N THR A 157 -20.45 -2.42 3.45
CA THR A 157 -21.08 -2.08 2.15
C THR A 157 -22.26 -1.13 2.34
N GLU A 158 -23.13 -1.40 3.29
CA GLU A 158 -24.28 -0.54 3.63
C GLU A 158 -23.79 0.82 4.13
N HIS A 159 -22.86 0.83 5.09
CA HIS A 159 -22.31 2.06 5.69
C HIS A 159 -21.75 3.01 4.62
N PHE A 160 -20.88 2.52 3.74
CA PHE A 160 -20.24 3.34 2.71
C PHE A 160 -21.13 3.63 1.49
N THR A 161 -22.21 2.90 1.29
CA THR A 161 -23.24 3.25 0.30
C THR A 161 -24.00 4.51 0.75
N ASN A 162 -24.34 4.61 2.02
CA ASN A 162 -25.02 5.75 2.60
C ASN A 162 -24.11 6.98 2.77
N LYS A 163 -22.80 6.78 2.83
CA LYS A 163 -21.80 7.81 3.02
C LYS A 163 -20.78 7.76 1.88
N LYS A 164 -20.97 8.61 0.86
CA LYS A 164 -20.10 8.61 -0.33
C LYS A 164 -18.59 8.53 0.05
N PRO A 165 -17.87 7.49 -0.37
CA PRO A 165 -16.47 7.33 -0.05
C PRO A 165 -15.61 8.48 -0.59
N ARG A 166 -14.71 9.02 0.25
CA ARG A 166 -13.75 10.06 -0.12
C ARG A 166 -12.46 9.84 0.67
N GLY A 167 -11.34 10.26 0.10
CA GLY A 167 -10.04 10.14 0.74
C GLY A 167 -9.36 8.79 0.45
N GLU A 168 -8.49 8.37 1.34
CA GLU A 168 -7.67 7.15 1.23
C GLU A 168 -8.22 6.04 2.12
N PHE A 169 -8.20 4.81 1.63
CA PHE A 169 -8.69 3.62 2.31
C PHE A 169 -7.64 2.51 2.33
#